data_11005e4182ad7a9745a47a31b52dea59
#
_entry.id   11005e4182ad7a9745a47a31b52dea59
#
_cell.length_a   1.000
_cell.length_b   1.000
_cell.length_c   1.000
_cell.angle_alpha   90.00
_cell.angle_beta   90.00
_cell.angle_gamma   90.00
#
_symmetry.space_group_name_H-M   'P 1'
#
loop_
_entity.id
_entity.type
_entity.pdbx_description
1 polymer ?
#
loop_
_entity_poly.entity_id
_entity_poly.type
_entity_poly.pdbx_seq_one_letter_code
_entity_poly.pdbx_strand_id
1 'polypeptide(L)'
;GPNGGILEDVAGVHVEFVPSGNSLTFHILNESNKPVSTKGYSGSVLVVNGPDRETITLTISGENTLKGEAKKPIAPGTAITLMIKTDGGKTGQAKYKG
;
A
#
# COMPACT_ATOMS: atom_id res chain seq x y z
N GLY A 1 -11.14 1.22 -6.87
CA GLY A 1 -11.20 -0.16 -6.43
C GLY A 1 -12.38 -0.44 -5.53
N PRO A 2 -12.58 -1.69 -5.09
CA PRO A 2 -13.78 -2.06 -4.31
C PRO A 2 -13.91 -1.35 -2.96
N ASN A 3 -12.83 -0.81 -2.43
CA ASN A 3 -12.85 -0.03 -1.18
C ASN A 3 -12.79 1.48 -1.41
N GLY A 4 -13.02 1.93 -2.64
CA GLY A 4 -13.00 3.35 -2.99
C GLY A 4 -11.62 3.95 -3.17
N GLY A 5 -10.59 3.11 -3.19
CA GLY A 5 -9.20 3.55 -3.33
C GLY A 5 -8.68 3.45 -4.76
N ILE A 6 -7.37 3.65 -4.89
CA ILE A 6 -6.66 3.61 -6.17
C ILE A 6 -6.03 2.22 -6.33
N LEU A 7 -6.33 1.57 -7.46
CA LEU A 7 -5.87 0.21 -7.75
C LEU A 7 -4.68 0.24 -8.70
N GLU A 8 -3.61 -0.50 -8.34
CA GLU A 8 -2.44 -0.68 -9.18
C GLU A 8 -2.02 -2.16 -9.21
N ASP A 9 -1.38 -2.57 -10.29
CA ASP A 9 -0.83 -3.92 -10.42
C ASP A 9 0.59 -3.95 -9.87
N VAL A 10 0.85 -4.84 -8.92
CA VAL A 10 2.15 -4.92 -8.25
C VAL A 10 2.49 -6.38 -7.97
N ALA A 11 3.64 -6.85 -8.43
CA ALA A 11 4.14 -8.20 -8.11
C ALA A 11 3.12 -9.33 -8.37
N GLY A 12 2.29 -9.17 -9.41
CA GLY A 12 1.32 -10.18 -9.82
C GLY A 12 -0.01 -10.12 -9.06
N VAL A 13 -0.23 -9.12 -8.22
CA VAL A 13 -1.51 -8.89 -7.53
C VAL A 13 -2.00 -7.47 -7.77
N HIS A 14 -3.26 -7.21 -7.47
CA HIS A 14 -3.80 -5.86 -7.44
C HIS A 14 -3.66 -5.32 -6.03
N VAL A 15 -3.21 -4.08 -5.89
CA VAL A 15 -3.09 -3.43 -4.58
C VAL A 15 -3.88 -2.14 -4.60
N GLU A 16 -4.86 -2.06 -3.70
CA GLU A 16 -5.69 -0.88 -3.56
C GLU A 16 -5.23 -0.03 -2.39
N PHE A 17 -4.89 1.23 -2.66
CA PHE A 17 -4.44 2.18 -1.66
C PHE A 17 -5.61 3.03 -1.17
N VAL A 18 -5.83 3.05 0.14
CA VAL A 18 -6.85 3.85 0.78
C VAL A 18 -6.19 4.69 1.89
N PRO A 19 -5.97 5.99 1.67
CA PRO A 19 -5.47 6.86 2.74
C PRO A 19 -6.61 7.29 3.66
N SER A 20 -6.31 7.45 4.95
CA SER A 20 -7.26 7.97 5.92
C SER A 20 -6.50 8.65 7.05
N GLY A 21 -6.56 9.99 7.10
CA GLY A 21 -5.77 10.75 8.07
C GLY A 21 -4.29 10.48 7.90
N ASN A 22 -3.65 9.91 8.93
CA ASN A 22 -2.25 9.50 8.89
C ASN A 22 -2.06 8.06 8.43
N SER A 23 -3.15 7.31 8.25
CA SER A 23 -3.09 5.88 7.93
C SER A 23 -2.97 5.65 6.45
N LEU A 24 -2.11 4.70 6.07
CA LEU A 24 -2.00 4.20 4.71
C LEU A 24 -2.39 2.72 4.74
N THR A 25 -3.45 2.39 4.04
CA THR A 25 -3.96 1.03 3.99
C THR A 25 -3.86 0.50 2.56
N PHE A 26 -3.31 -0.70 2.40
CA PHE A 26 -3.14 -1.34 1.11
C PHE A 26 -3.87 -2.69 1.16
N HIS A 27 -4.95 -2.81 0.39
CA HIS A 27 -5.70 -4.05 0.28
C HIS A 27 -5.13 -4.87 -0.87
N ILE A 28 -4.80 -6.12 -0.60
CA ILE A 28 -4.24 -7.04 -1.60
C ILE A 28 -5.37 -7.86 -2.19
N LEU A 29 -5.50 -7.78 -3.52
CA LEU A 29 -6.61 -8.39 -4.25
C LEU A 29 -6.07 -9.20 -5.42
N ASN A 30 -6.84 -10.21 -5.87
CA ASN A 30 -6.52 -10.93 -7.10
C ASN A 30 -7.10 -10.18 -8.31
N GLU A 31 -6.94 -10.74 -9.50
CA GLU A 31 -7.42 -10.12 -10.75
C GLU A 31 -8.94 -9.93 -10.79
N SER A 32 -9.67 -10.68 -9.99
CA SER A 32 -11.12 -10.53 -9.86
C SER A 32 -11.52 -9.60 -8.73
N ASN A 33 -10.57 -8.85 -8.17
CA ASN A 33 -10.77 -7.92 -7.05
C ASN A 33 -11.26 -8.63 -5.77
N LYS A 34 -10.87 -9.88 -5.59
CA LYS A 34 -11.17 -10.62 -4.37
C LYS A 34 -9.97 -10.63 -3.43
N PRO A 35 -10.18 -10.66 -2.10
CA PRO A 35 -9.09 -10.61 -1.14
C PRO A 35 -8.07 -11.74 -1.32
N VAL A 36 -6.79 -11.40 -1.18
CA VAL A 36 -5.67 -12.34 -1.17
C VAL A 36 -5.01 -12.24 0.19
N SER A 37 -4.73 -13.40 0.82
CA SER A 37 -4.06 -13.41 2.11
C SER A 37 -2.70 -12.72 2.04
N THR A 38 -2.43 -11.86 3.04
CA THR A 38 -1.13 -11.19 3.18
C THR A 38 -0.14 -11.98 4.03
N LYS A 39 -0.48 -13.20 4.41
CA LYS A 39 0.43 -14.06 5.16
C LYS A 39 1.72 -14.25 4.37
N GLY A 40 2.86 -13.99 5.00
CA GLY A 40 4.16 -14.07 4.34
C GLY A 40 4.54 -12.85 3.50
N TYR A 41 3.66 -11.86 3.40
CA TYR A 41 3.96 -10.61 2.71
C TYR A 41 4.76 -9.67 3.60
N SER A 42 5.54 -8.79 2.96
CA SER A 42 6.16 -7.65 3.62
C SER A 42 6.07 -6.45 2.69
N GLY A 43 6.19 -5.26 3.25
CA GLY A 43 6.13 -4.04 2.45
C GLY A 43 6.60 -2.82 3.19
N SER A 44 6.90 -1.80 2.42
CA SER A 44 7.24 -0.48 2.92
C SER A 44 6.74 0.57 1.95
N VAL A 45 6.58 1.80 2.43
CA VAL A 45 6.22 2.92 1.58
C VAL A 45 7.16 4.08 1.81
N LEU A 46 7.44 4.81 0.72
CA LEU A 46 8.09 6.10 0.77
C LEU A 46 7.03 7.16 0.54
N VAL A 47 6.86 8.06 1.49
CA VAL A 47 5.90 9.15 1.43
C VAL A 47 6.68 10.44 1.21
N VAL A 48 6.37 11.16 0.13
CA VAL A 48 7.06 12.40 -0.23
C VAL A 48 6.05 13.52 -0.42
N ASN A 49 6.21 14.58 0.36
CA ASN A 49 5.40 15.79 0.23
C ASN A 49 6.32 17.01 0.26
N GLY A 50 6.69 17.52 -0.92
CA GLY A 50 7.68 18.58 -1.05
C GLY A 50 9.03 18.15 -0.48
N PRO A 51 9.61 18.90 0.47
CA PRO A 51 10.89 18.53 1.08
C PRO A 51 10.77 17.42 2.12
N ASP A 52 9.53 17.07 2.54
CA ASP A 52 9.30 16.08 3.58
C ASP A 52 9.30 14.67 2.98
N ARG A 53 10.08 13.78 3.59
CA ARG A 53 10.18 12.38 3.19
C ARG A 53 10.08 11.49 4.42
N GLU A 54 9.34 10.40 4.28
CA GLU A 54 9.20 9.41 5.34
C GLU A 54 9.14 8.01 4.75
N THR A 55 9.95 7.08 5.29
CA THR A 55 9.86 5.67 4.93
C THR A 55 9.13 4.95 6.06
N ILE A 56 8.08 4.22 5.70
CA ILE A 56 7.21 3.54 6.66
C ILE A 56 7.22 2.06 6.37
N THR A 57 7.54 1.25 7.37
CA THR A 57 7.41 -0.21 7.28
C THR A 57 5.95 -0.57 7.49
N LEU A 58 5.39 -1.36 6.56
CA LEU A 58 4.02 -1.81 6.65
C LEU A 58 3.93 -3.06 7.51
N THR A 59 2.80 -3.21 8.21
CA THR A 59 2.49 -4.39 8.99
C THR A 59 1.24 -5.05 8.45
N ILE A 60 1.14 -6.37 8.62
CA ILE A 60 -0.05 -7.12 8.23
C ILE A 60 -1.18 -6.75 9.19
N SER A 61 -2.32 -6.38 8.62
CA SER A 61 -3.53 -6.01 9.36
C SER A 61 -4.72 -6.77 8.76
N GLY A 62 -5.35 -7.63 9.56
CA GLY A 62 -6.43 -8.47 9.05
C GLY A 62 -5.89 -9.55 8.10
N GLU A 63 -6.72 -10.01 7.17
CA GLU A 63 -6.39 -11.13 6.30
C GLU A 63 -5.73 -10.74 4.99
N ASN A 64 -6.07 -9.56 4.46
CA ASN A 64 -5.60 -9.17 3.12
C ASN A 64 -5.07 -7.73 3.06
N THR A 65 -4.61 -7.19 4.17
CA THR A 65 -4.26 -5.78 4.27
C THR A 65 -2.86 -5.58 4.81
N LEU A 66 -2.12 -4.63 4.21
CA LEU A 66 -0.89 -4.09 4.78
C LEU A 66 -1.18 -2.65 5.19
N LYS A 67 -0.71 -2.25 6.36
CA LYS A 67 -1.04 -0.94 6.92
C LYS A 67 0.18 -0.27 7.54
N GLY A 68 0.25 1.05 7.40
CA GLY A 68 1.27 1.88 8.03
C GLY A 68 0.68 3.19 8.52
N GLU A 69 1.43 3.85 9.40
CA GLU A 69 1.05 5.15 9.97
C GLU A 69 2.14 6.17 9.66
N ALA A 70 1.75 7.28 9.05
CA ALA A 70 2.65 8.40 8.82
C ALA A 70 2.68 9.32 10.03
N LYS A 71 3.70 10.15 10.12
CA LYS A 71 3.81 11.15 11.20
C LYS A 71 2.84 12.30 11.01
N LYS A 72 2.47 12.58 9.75
CA LYS A 72 1.56 13.67 9.37
C LYS A 72 0.42 13.12 8.53
N PRO A 73 -0.74 13.79 8.51
CA PRO A 73 -1.83 13.41 7.61
C PRO A 73 -1.37 13.39 6.15
N ILE A 74 -1.94 12.47 5.37
CA ILE A 74 -1.63 12.35 3.95
C ILE A 74 -2.39 13.43 3.19
N ALA A 75 -1.69 14.48 2.78
CA ALA A 75 -2.30 15.59 2.04
C ALA A 75 -2.55 15.19 0.58
N PRO A 76 -3.56 15.80 -0.07
CA PRO A 76 -3.77 15.59 -1.51
C PRO A 76 -2.51 15.91 -2.31
N GLY A 77 -2.18 15.06 -3.27
CA GLY A 77 -0.98 15.23 -4.10
C GLY A 77 0.30 14.67 -3.52
N THR A 78 0.27 14.11 -2.30
CA THR A 78 1.42 13.44 -1.72
C THR A 78 1.81 12.23 -2.57
N ALA A 79 3.10 12.11 -2.90
CA ALA A 79 3.60 10.97 -3.66
C ALA A 79 3.83 9.79 -2.73
N ILE A 80 3.27 8.64 -3.08
CA ILE A 80 3.36 7.41 -2.31
C ILE A 80 4.00 6.35 -3.20
N THR A 81 5.15 5.82 -2.80
CA THR A 81 5.79 4.71 -3.51
C THR A 81 5.72 3.47 -2.63
N LEU A 82 4.96 2.49 -3.06
CA LEU A 82 4.82 1.21 -2.37
C LEU A 82 5.82 0.21 -2.91
N MET A 83 6.47 -0.51 -2.01
CA MET A 83 7.29 -1.67 -2.35
C MET A 83 6.77 -2.86 -1.56
N ILE A 84 6.46 -3.95 -2.25
CA ILE A 84 5.99 -5.18 -1.59
C ILE A 84 6.82 -6.38 -2.00
N LYS A 85 6.83 -7.37 -1.13
CA LYS A 85 7.36 -8.70 -1.39
C LYS A 85 6.26 -9.70 -1.04
N THR A 86 5.89 -10.55 -1.99
CA THR A 86 4.85 -11.55 -1.78
C THR A 86 5.39 -12.74 -1.00
N ASP A 87 4.50 -13.63 -0.60
CA ASP A 87 4.86 -14.89 0.09
C ASP A 87 5.73 -15.81 -0.78
N GLY A 88 5.61 -15.71 -2.11
CA GLY A 88 6.46 -16.44 -3.05
C GLY A 88 7.80 -15.76 -3.33
N GLY A 89 8.10 -14.65 -2.69
CA GLY A 89 9.35 -13.91 -2.87
C GLY A 89 9.36 -12.94 -4.06
N LYS A 90 8.23 -12.75 -4.73
CA LYS A 90 8.11 -11.78 -5.81
C LYS A 90 8.10 -10.36 -5.24
N THR A 91 8.90 -9.48 -5.83
CA THR A 91 8.93 -8.08 -5.42
C THR A 91 8.34 -7.20 -6.49
N GLY A 92 7.77 -6.08 -6.10
CA GLY A 92 7.23 -5.10 -7.01
C GLY A 92 7.06 -3.75 -6.35
N GLN A 93 6.77 -2.78 -7.18
CA GLN A 93 6.70 -1.38 -6.79
C GLN A 93 5.54 -0.71 -7.51
N ALA A 94 4.81 0.15 -6.80
CA ALA A 94 3.74 0.94 -7.39
C ALA A 94 3.77 2.35 -6.85
N LYS A 95 3.27 3.29 -7.65
CA LYS A 95 3.19 4.70 -7.27
C LYS A 95 1.74 5.13 -7.19
N TYR A 96 1.42 5.83 -6.12
CA TYR A 96 0.10 6.38 -5.85
C TYR A 96 0.21 7.86 -5.50
N LYS A 97 -0.92 8.55 -5.51
CA LYS A 97 -1.02 9.90 -4.96
C LYS A 97 -2.10 9.95 -3.89
N GLY A 98 -1.78 10.66 -2.84
CA GLY A 98 -2.71 10.88 -1.74
C GLY A 98 -3.86 11.83 -2.08
#